data_31dad4526c4e50de97b335a120113e67
#
_entry.id   31dad4526c4e50de97b335a120113e67
#
_cell.length_a   1.000
_cell.length_b   1.000
_cell.length_c   1.000
_cell.angle_alpha   90.00
_cell.angle_beta   90.00
_cell.angle_gamma   90.00
#
_symmetry.space_group_name_H-M   'P 1'
#
loop_
_entity.id
_entity.type
_entity.pdbx_description
1 polymer ?
#
loop_
_entity_poly.entity_id
_entity_poly.type
_entity_poly.pdbx_seq_one_letter_code
_entity_poly.pdbx_strand_id
1 'polypeptide(L)'
;MLSRIGTFFLYLLSLLPFWVLYLVADVLFFFLYYITGYRRSVVRQNLRNSFPEKSEDERRVIEKKYFKYMADLAMETIKSVSMPAKEVKKRMTVTNPELVQQYFDRGKCILAVTAHYGNWELACLRFGFTTDKKRLIVYKPQSNKVFTDFFNRTRSRFGSEMISMKQTLRKMIEYKDQLFFAVFASDQAPVREDSRYFTTFLNQPTAVFLGVEKLTKVVDSVVVFYQINVLKRGYYSATIIPLFDEPAQTRPYEITEAHVKHLESMIREKPEYWLWSHRRWKIKPEDVH
;
A
#
# COMPACT_ATOMS: atom_id res chain seq x y z
N MET A 1 4.30 -13.34 25.52
CA MET A 1 3.40 -14.52 25.54
C MET A 1 2.08 -14.24 24.79
N LEU A 2 1.28 -13.25 25.16
CA LEU A 2 0.00 -12.87 24.53
C LEU A 2 0.08 -12.68 23.00
N SER A 3 1.15 -12.07 22.46
CA SER A 3 1.30 -11.85 21.02
C SER A 3 1.54 -13.14 20.20
N ARG A 4 2.20 -14.16 20.78
CA ARG A 4 2.37 -15.48 20.11
C ARG A 4 1.09 -16.29 20.11
N ILE A 5 0.31 -16.22 21.19
CA ILE A 5 -1.02 -16.82 21.26
C ILE A 5 -1.93 -16.14 20.22
N GLY A 6 -1.90 -14.81 20.12
CA GLY A 6 -2.65 -14.05 19.11
C GLY A 6 -2.31 -14.47 17.67
N THR A 7 -1.03 -14.62 17.32
CA THR A 7 -0.63 -15.07 15.97
C THR A 7 -1.06 -16.51 15.68
N PHE A 8 -1.11 -17.38 16.69
CA PHE A 8 -1.65 -18.73 16.54
C PHE A 8 -3.15 -18.71 16.20
N PHE A 9 -3.94 -17.91 16.93
CA PHE A 9 -5.37 -17.76 16.62
C PHE A 9 -5.61 -17.12 15.24
N LEU A 10 -4.80 -16.15 14.83
CA LEU A 10 -4.87 -15.60 13.46
C LEU A 10 -4.58 -16.67 12.42
N TYR A 11 -3.62 -17.57 12.67
CA TYR A 11 -3.36 -18.68 11.77
C TYR A 11 -4.56 -19.64 11.68
N LEU A 12 -5.15 -20.06 12.80
CA LEU A 12 -6.35 -20.91 12.80
C LEU A 12 -7.51 -20.24 12.05
N LEU A 13 -7.76 -18.96 12.30
CA LEU A 13 -8.79 -18.19 11.60
C LEU A 13 -8.51 -18.14 10.09
N SER A 14 -7.25 -18.06 9.68
CA SER A 14 -6.87 -18.03 8.27
C SER A 14 -7.20 -19.32 7.51
N LEU A 15 -7.39 -20.45 8.20
CA LEU A 15 -7.75 -21.73 7.58
C LEU A 15 -9.21 -21.76 7.14
N LEU A 16 -10.08 -20.94 7.72
CA LEU A 16 -11.50 -20.91 7.38
C LEU A 16 -11.72 -20.53 5.90
N PRO A 17 -12.78 -21.06 5.28
CA PRO A 17 -13.13 -20.70 3.92
C PRO A 17 -13.58 -19.24 3.82
N PHE A 18 -13.45 -18.63 2.65
CA PHE A 18 -13.75 -17.20 2.45
C PHE A 18 -15.18 -16.81 2.84
N TRP A 19 -16.16 -17.66 2.57
CA TRP A 19 -17.54 -17.35 2.91
C TRP A 19 -17.75 -17.18 4.42
N VAL A 20 -17.08 -17.99 5.26
CA VAL A 20 -17.10 -17.81 6.73
C VAL A 20 -16.41 -16.51 7.12
N LEU A 21 -15.22 -16.26 6.55
CA LEU A 21 -14.48 -15.02 6.83
C LEU A 21 -15.29 -13.77 6.45
N TYR A 22 -16.08 -13.82 5.38
CA TYR A 22 -16.94 -12.70 5.00
C TYR A 22 -18.16 -12.53 5.91
N LEU A 23 -18.69 -13.61 6.50
CA LEU A 23 -19.69 -13.48 7.57
C LEU A 23 -19.08 -12.81 8.82
N VAL A 24 -17.87 -13.22 9.20
CA VAL A 24 -17.13 -12.56 10.28
C VAL A 24 -16.84 -11.09 9.94
N ALA A 25 -16.48 -10.78 8.69
CA ALA A 25 -16.26 -9.41 8.24
C ALA A 25 -17.56 -8.57 8.34
N ASP A 26 -18.71 -9.12 7.98
CA ASP A 26 -19.99 -8.40 8.08
C ASP A 26 -20.35 -8.10 9.54
N VAL A 27 -20.08 -9.03 10.45
CA VAL A 27 -20.23 -8.82 11.92
C VAL A 27 -19.20 -7.77 12.40
N LEU A 28 -17.93 -7.87 11.98
CA LEU A 28 -16.89 -6.91 12.33
C LEU A 28 -17.26 -5.49 11.84
N PHE A 29 -17.76 -5.36 10.60
CA PHE A 29 -18.26 -4.09 10.08
C PHE A 29 -19.35 -3.48 11.00
N PHE A 30 -20.34 -4.30 11.43
CA PHE A 30 -21.38 -3.83 12.35
C PHE A 30 -20.77 -3.28 13.64
N PHE A 31 -19.86 -4.00 14.27
CA PHE A 31 -19.18 -3.55 15.48
C PHE A 31 -18.36 -2.29 15.27
N LEU A 32 -17.53 -2.24 14.22
CA LEU A 32 -16.66 -1.09 13.96
C LEU A 32 -17.45 0.18 13.62
N TYR A 33 -18.54 0.04 12.86
CA TYR A 33 -19.30 1.18 12.35
C TYR A 33 -20.38 1.65 13.32
N TYR A 34 -21.16 0.73 13.92
CA TYR A 34 -22.32 1.08 14.74
C TYR A 34 -22.06 1.07 16.24
N ILE A 35 -21.17 0.21 16.73
CA ILE A 35 -20.97 0.03 18.18
C ILE A 35 -19.76 0.82 18.68
N THR A 36 -18.55 0.53 18.19
CA THR A 36 -17.30 1.12 18.72
C THR A 36 -16.96 2.47 18.10
N GLY A 37 -17.39 2.73 16.88
CA GLY A 37 -17.00 3.92 16.11
C GLY A 37 -15.48 4.05 15.93
N TYR A 38 -14.75 2.93 15.81
CA TYR A 38 -13.29 2.90 15.73
C TYR A 38 -12.76 3.88 14.68
N ARG A 39 -12.03 4.90 15.13
CA ARG A 39 -11.45 5.98 14.28
C ARG A 39 -12.46 6.67 13.35
N ARG A 40 -13.74 6.60 13.62
CA ARG A 40 -14.78 7.18 12.78
C ARG A 40 -14.67 8.70 12.68
N SER A 41 -14.28 9.37 13.77
CA SER A 41 -13.99 10.81 13.76
C SER A 41 -12.86 11.18 12.81
N VAL A 42 -11.78 10.37 12.77
CA VAL A 42 -10.65 10.56 11.86
C VAL A 42 -11.10 10.40 10.41
N VAL A 43 -11.86 9.34 10.10
CA VAL A 43 -12.38 9.08 8.75
C VAL A 43 -13.28 10.24 8.29
N ARG A 44 -14.21 10.69 9.12
CA ARG A 44 -15.10 11.82 8.82
C ARG A 44 -14.35 13.11 8.56
N GLN A 45 -13.37 13.42 9.42
CA GLN A 45 -12.55 14.62 9.25
C GLN A 45 -11.75 14.57 7.94
N ASN A 46 -11.13 13.41 7.65
CA ASN A 46 -10.38 13.21 6.43
C ASN A 46 -11.29 13.36 5.19
N LEU A 47 -12.46 12.72 5.18
CA LEU A 47 -13.42 12.83 4.07
C LEU A 47 -13.94 14.25 3.89
N ARG A 48 -14.26 14.97 4.99
CA ARG A 48 -14.74 16.35 4.93
C ARG A 48 -13.71 17.27 4.29
N ASN A 49 -12.46 17.14 4.68
CA ASN A 49 -11.38 17.98 4.16
C ASN A 49 -10.99 17.62 2.72
N SER A 50 -11.11 16.32 2.35
CA SER A 50 -10.72 15.83 1.04
C SER A 50 -11.78 16.01 -0.04
N PHE A 51 -13.05 16.09 0.35
CA PHE A 51 -14.20 16.25 -0.55
C PHE A 51 -15.14 17.35 -0.04
N PRO A 52 -14.65 18.62 0.02
CA PRO A 52 -15.48 19.74 0.47
C PRO A 52 -16.69 19.97 -0.43
N GLU A 53 -16.57 19.61 -1.72
CA GLU A 53 -17.63 19.73 -2.73
C GLU A 53 -18.79 18.74 -2.55
N LYS A 54 -18.57 17.62 -1.80
CA LYS A 54 -19.61 16.62 -1.57
C LYS A 54 -20.48 16.99 -0.37
N SER A 55 -21.75 16.67 -0.44
CA SER A 55 -22.68 16.78 0.69
C SER A 55 -22.29 15.86 1.86
N GLU A 56 -22.83 16.12 3.02
CA GLU A 56 -22.59 15.25 4.20
C GLU A 56 -23.09 13.83 3.97
N ASP A 57 -24.23 13.68 3.30
CA ASP A 57 -24.80 12.35 3.02
C ASP A 57 -23.95 11.56 2.02
N GLU A 58 -23.42 12.20 0.98
CA GLU A 58 -22.48 11.57 0.06
C GLU A 58 -21.20 11.09 0.79
N ARG A 59 -20.64 11.92 1.68
CA ARG A 59 -19.49 11.54 2.51
C ARG A 59 -19.81 10.40 3.47
N ARG A 60 -21.04 10.35 4.03
CA ARG A 60 -21.52 9.23 4.86
C ARG A 60 -21.63 7.92 4.07
N VAL A 61 -22.06 7.98 2.82
CA VAL A 61 -22.09 6.80 1.94
C VAL A 61 -20.67 6.28 1.72
N ILE A 62 -19.69 7.15 1.44
CA ILE A 62 -18.28 6.77 1.30
C ILE A 62 -17.76 6.18 2.62
N GLU A 63 -18.01 6.84 3.75
CA GLU A 63 -17.64 6.36 5.09
C GLU A 63 -18.14 4.94 5.35
N LYS A 64 -19.43 4.67 5.09
CA LYS A 64 -20.03 3.36 5.31
C LYS A 64 -19.42 2.28 4.42
N LYS A 65 -19.23 2.58 3.14
CA LYS A 65 -18.55 1.68 2.18
C LYS A 65 -17.11 1.39 2.62
N TYR A 66 -16.37 2.41 3.05
CA TYR A 66 -15.01 2.27 3.57
C TYR A 66 -14.95 1.31 4.77
N PHE A 67 -15.81 1.46 5.78
CA PHE A 67 -15.80 0.56 6.94
C PHE A 67 -16.17 -0.88 6.59
N LYS A 68 -17.10 -1.07 5.63
CA LYS A 68 -17.42 -2.40 5.12
C LYS A 68 -16.22 -3.03 4.42
N TYR A 69 -15.58 -2.27 3.53
CA TYR A 69 -14.36 -2.69 2.85
C TYR A 69 -13.21 -2.97 3.84
N MET A 70 -13.01 -2.12 4.85
CA MET A 70 -11.96 -2.30 5.86
C MET A 70 -12.15 -3.60 6.67
N ALA A 71 -13.39 -3.98 6.97
CA ALA A 71 -13.70 -5.25 7.63
C ALA A 71 -13.38 -6.45 6.71
N ASP A 72 -13.73 -6.37 5.43
CA ASP A 72 -13.37 -7.38 4.43
C ASP A 72 -11.84 -7.50 4.31
N LEU A 73 -11.15 -6.38 4.18
CA LEU A 73 -9.69 -6.32 4.08
C LEU A 73 -9.00 -6.94 5.30
N ALA A 74 -9.53 -6.72 6.52
CA ALA A 74 -8.99 -7.33 7.73
C ALA A 74 -9.08 -8.87 7.67
N MET A 75 -10.21 -9.42 7.23
CA MET A 75 -10.39 -10.87 7.10
C MET A 75 -9.56 -11.45 5.94
N GLU A 76 -9.45 -10.74 4.84
CA GLU A 76 -8.60 -11.15 3.70
C GLU A 76 -7.11 -11.08 4.06
N THR A 77 -6.68 -10.10 4.85
CA THR A 77 -5.32 -10.03 5.39
C THR A 77 -5.01 -11.24 6.28
N ILE A 78 -5.95 -11.63 7.15
CA ILE A 78 -5.82 -12.86 7.94
C ILE A 78 -5.75 -14.08 7.01
N LYS A 79 -6.64 -14.18 6.03
CA LYS A 79 -6.65 -15.27 5.04
C LYS A 79 -5.32 -15.40 4.30
N SER A 80 -4.64 -14.29 4.02
CA SER A 80 -3.36 -14.26 3.29
C SER A 80 -2.28 -15.12 3.97
N VAL A 81 -2.36 -15.34 5.28
CA VAL A 81 -1.41 -16.15 6.06
C VAL A 81 -1.32 -17.60 5.57
N SER A 82 -2.46 -18.22 5.24
CA SER A 82 -2.53 -19.64 4.79
C SER A 82 -2.90 -19.79 3.31
N MET A 83 -3.15 -18.68 2.58
CA MET A 83 -3.63 -18.72 1.21
C MET A 83 -2.63 -19.38 0.26
N PRO A 84 -3.00 -20.44 -0.50
CA PRO A 84 -2.10 -21.09 -1.43
C PRO A 84 -1.83 -20.23 -2.68
N ALA A 85 -0.69 -20.47 -3.34
CA ALA A 85 -0.26 -19.71 -4.52
C ALA A 85 -1.33 -19.64 -5.64
N LYS A 86 -2.04 -20.75 -5.88
CA LYS A 86 -3.13 -20.80 -6.87
C LYS A 86 -4.23 -19.79 -6.56
N GLU A 87 -4.63 -19.71 -5.30
CA GLU A 87 -5.68 -18.78 -4.87
C GLU A 87 -5.20 -17.32 -4.89
N VAL A 88 -3.94 -17.05 -4.52
CA VAL A 88 -3.33 -15.72 -4.66
C VAL A 88 -3.39 -15.24 -6.12
N LYS A 89 -2.91 -16.08 -7.06
CA LYS A 89 -2.90 -15.75 -8.50
C LYS A 89 -4.31 -15.56 -9.08
N LYS A 90 -5.29 -16.35 -8.59
CA LYS A 90 -6.69 -16.26 -9.00
C LYS A 90 -7.36 -14.96 -8.52
N ARG A 91 -7.05 -14.52 -7.29
CA ARG A 91 -7.70 -13.37 -6.65
C ARG A 91 -7.00 -12.03 -6.91
N MET A 92 -5.72 -12.08 -7.26
CA MET A 92 -4.95 -10.91 -7.65
C MET A 92 -4.28 -11.20 -9.00
N THR A 93 -4.85 -10.70 -10.07
CA THR A 93 -4.26 -10.77 -11.43
C THR A 93 -3.29 -9.61 -11.65
N VAL A 94 -2.39 -9.75 -12.62
CA VAL A 94 -1.58 -8.62 -13.13
C VAL A 94 -2.00 -8.41 -14.57
N THR A 95 -2.32 -7.16 -14.95
CA THR A 95 -2.93 -6.87 -16.26
C THR A 95 -1.91 -6.76 -17.39
N ASN A 96 -0.67 -6.34 -17.07
CA ASN A 96 0.42 -6.11 -18.03
C ASN A 96 1.77 -6.61 -17.49
N PRO A 97 1.89 -7.93 -17.19
CA PRO A 97 3.10 -8.50 -16.59
C PRO A 97 4.33 -8.43 -17.51
N GLU A 98 4.12 -8.36 -18.82
CA GLU A 98 5.16 -8.26 -19.87
C GLU A 98 6.02 -6.99 -19.73
N LEU A 99 5.44 -5.92 -19.20
CA LEU A 99 6.15 -4.65 -19.03
C LEU A 99 7.35 -4.78 -18.07
N VAL A 100 7.25 -5.65 -17.07
CA VAL A 100 8.38 -5.94 -16.15
C VAL A 100 9.57 -6.50 -16.90
N GLN A 101 9.34 -7.46 -17.80
CA GLN A 101 10.40 -8.07 -18.59
C GLN A 101 11.00 -7.07 -19.57
N GLN A 102 10.18 -6.25 -20.22
CA GLN A 102 10.65 -5.19 -21.13
C GLN A 102 11.62 -4.22 -20.45
N TYR A 103 11.39 -3.83 -19.21
CA TYR A 103 12.32 -2.99 -18.45
C TYR A 103 13.62 -3.73 -18.11
N PHE A 104 13.53 -4.98 -17.71
CA PHE A 104 14.72 -5.77 -17.44
C PHE A 104 15.57 -6.06 -18.69
N ASP A 105 14.95 -6.27 -19.84
CA ASP A 105 15.66 -6.43 -21.13
C ASP A 105 16.42 -5.16 -21.54
N ARG A 106 15.96 -3.99 -21.06
CA ARG A 106 16.66 -2.69 -21.20
C ARG A 106 17.73 -2.47 -20.12
N GLY A 107 17.97 -3.44 -19.23
CA GLY A 107 18.92 -3.32 -18.11
C GLY A 107 18.46 -2.41 -16.98
N LYS A 108 17.19 -1.99 -16.94
CA LYS A 108 16.67 -1.06 -15.93
C LYS A 108 16.08 -1.79 -14.72
N CYS A 109 16.42 -1.34 -13.51
CA CYS A 109 15.69 -1.69 -12.32
C CYS A 109 14.31 -1.03 -12.31
N ILE A 110 13.37 -1.54 -11.50
CA ILE A 110 12.03 -0.99 -11.38
C ILE A 110 11.80 -0.48 -9.95
N LEU A 111 11.54 0.81 -9.81
CA LEU A 111 11.10 1.43 -8.57
C LEU A 111 9.60 1.73 -8.69
N ALA A 112 8.79 0.94 -7.99
CA ALA A 112 7.34 1.09 -8.01
C ALA A 112 6.83 1.81 -6.78
N VAL A 113 6.10 2.88 -7.01
CA VAL A 113 5.30 3.52 -5.96
C VAL A 113 3.93 2.84 -5.89
N THR A 114 3.42 2.64 -4.70
CA THR A 114 2.07 2.14 -4.45
C THR A 114 1.47 2.82 -3.23
N ALA A 115 0.24 2.45 -2.87
CA ALA A 115 -0.48 3.01 -1.74
C ALA A 115 -1.23 1.93 -0.95
N HIS A 116 -1.67 2.28 0.26
CA HIS A 116 -2.62 1.47 1.04
C HIS A 116 -4.04 1.63 0.45
N TYR A 117 -4.19 1.19 -0.79
CA TYR A 117 -5.40 1.21 -1.58
C TYR A 117 -5.72 -0.20 -2.09
N GLY A 118 -6.99 -0.59 -2.11
CA GLY A 118 -7.34 -1.97 -2.42
C GLY A 118 -6.69 -2.97 -1.46
N ASN A 119 -6.52 -4.22 -1.86
CA ASN A 119 -5.89 -5.22 -1.00
C ASN A 119 -4.36 -5.26 -1.21
N TRP A 120 -3.64 -4.35 -0.57
CA TRP A 120 -2.17 -4.28 -0.62
C TRP A 120 -1.48 -5.50 0.01
N GLU A 121 -2.10 -6.21 0.97
CA GLU A 121 -1.52 -7.42 1.55
C GLU A 121 -1.53 -8.57 0.53
N LEU A 122 -2.63 -8.75 -0.18
CA LEU A 122 -2.71 -9.72 -1.27
C LEU A 122 -1.79 -9.32 -2.44
N ALA A 123 -1.65 -8.02 -2.70
CA ALA A 123 -0.70 -7.50 -3.69
C ALA A 123 0.76 -7.86 -3.33
N CYS A 124 1.15 -7.74 -2.04
CA CYS A 124 2.48 -8.20 -1.59
C CYS A 124 2.71 -9.69 -1.88
N LEU A 125 1.72 -10.55 -1.65
CA LEU A 125 1.82 -11.98 -1.98
C LEU A 125 1.92 -12.21 -3.49
N ARG A 126 1.07 -11.53 -4.28
CA ARG A 126 1.07 -11.65 -5.74
C ARG A 126 2.36 -11.14 -6.37
N PHE A 127 2.95 -10.10 -5.78
CA PHE A 127 4.23 -9.52 -6.19
C PHE A 127 5.36 -10.58 -6.18
N GLY A 128 5.32 -11.55 -5.28
CA GLY A 128 6.26 -12.68 -5.24
C GLY A 128 6.32 -13.53 -6.52
N PHE A 129 5.37 -13.35 -7.45
CA PHE A 129 5.29 -14.09 -8.72
C PHE A 129 5.44 -13.21 -9.96
N THR A 130 5.89 -11.95 -9.81
CA THR A 130 5.97 -11.01 -10.96
C THR A 130 7.19 -11.22 -11.83
N THR A 131 8.28 -11.73 -11.28
CA THR A 131 9.56 -11.94 -11.97
C THR A 131 10.40 -12.97 -11.23
N ASP A 132 11.43 -13.51 -11.89
CA ASP A 132 12.49 -14.34 -11.29
C ASP A 132 13.62 -13.50 -10.66
N LYS A 133 13.73 -12.21 -11.03
CA LYS A 133 14.70 -11.28 -10.46
C LYS A 133 14.36 -10.94 -9.00
N LYS A 134 15.22 -10.18 -8.32
CA LYS A 134 14.98 -9.75 -6.94
C LYS A 134 13.70 -8.95 -6.81
N ARG A 135 12.86 -9.28 -5.85
CA ARG A 135 11.60 -8.60 -5.50
C ARG A 135 11.69 -8.06 -4.11
N LEU A 136 11.68 -6.74 -3.99
CA LEU A 136 11.95 -6.02 -2.76
C LEU A 136 10.69 -5.27 -2.31
N ILE A 137 10.26 -5.48 -1.07
CA ILE A 137 9.13 -4.75 -0.47
C ILE A 137 9.68 -3.91 0.68
N VAL A 138 9.61 -2.60 0.51
CA VAL A 138 10.06 -1.66 1.54
C VAL A 138 8.94 -1.44 2.55
N TYR A 139 9.25 -1.62 3.84
CA TYR A 139 8.30 -1.48 4.91
C TYR A 139 8.83 -0.65 6.09
N LYS A 140 7.92 -0.03 6.82
CA LYS A 140 8.22 0.63 8.10
C LYS A 140 7.99 -0.37 9.23
N PRO A 141 9.01 -0.71 10.05
CA PRO A 141 8.83 -1.56 11.21
C PRO A 141 7.79 -0.99 12.17
N GLN A 142 6.92 -1.86 12.68
CA GLN A 142 5.94 -1.49 13.70
C GLN A 142 6.53 -1.68 15.10
N SER A 143 5.91 -1.04 16.10
CA SER A 143 6.34 -1.15 17.50
C SER A 143 6.27 -2.57 18.04
N ASN A 144 5.29 -3.36 17.61
CA ASN A 144 5.18 -4.76 18.00
C ASN A 144 5.98 -5.67 17.04
N LYS A 145 7.15 -6.11 17.51
CA LYS A 145 8.05 -6.95 16.73
C LYS A 145 7.43 -8.30 16.32
N VAL A 146 6.64 -8.95 17.20
CA VAL A 146 6.04 -10.27 16.89
C VAL A 146 5.05 -10.16 15.73
N PHE A 147 4.23 -9.11 15.70
CA PHE A 147 3.32 -8.86 14.57
C PHE A 147 4.09 -8.46 13.31
N THR A 148 5.12 -7.64 13.45
CA THR A 148 5.99 -7.27 12.31
C THR A 148 6.60 -8.53 11.66
N ASP A 149 7.20 -9.41 12.46
CA ASP A 149 7.84 -10.63 11.98
C ASP A 149 6.81 -11.60 11.36
N PHE A 150 5.64 -11.71 11.98
CA PHE A 150 4.54 -12.54 11.46
C PHE A 150 4.06 -12.09 10.08
N PHE A 151 3.76 -10.81 9.91
CA PHE A 151 3.31 -10.29 8.61
C PHE A 151 4.43 -10.27 7.58
N ASN A 152 5.67 -9.99 7.96
CA ASN A 152 6.79 -10.03 7.03
C ASN A 152 7.03 -11.45 6.52
N ARG A 153 6.93 -12.49 7.38
CA ARG A 153 6.96 -13.89 6.93
C ARG A 153 5.84 -14.21 5.95
N THR A 154 4.64 -13.70 6.20
CA THR A 154 3.51 -13.87 5.29
C THR A 154 3.79 -13.23 3.93
N ARG A 155 4.23 -11.97 3.90
CA ARG A 155 4.52 -11.22 2.67
C ARG A 155 5.68 -11.81 1.87
N SER A 156 6.68 -12.39 2.54
CA SER A 156 7.85 -12.99 1.88
C SER A 156 7.66 -14.45 1.44
N ARG A 157 6.51 -15.08 1.73
CA ARG A 157 6.25 -16.51 1.45
C ARG A 157 6.52 -16.94 0.02
N PHE A 158 6.42 -16.04 -0.93
CA PHE A 158 6.59 -16.33 -2.35
C PHE A 158 7.84 -15.66 -2.95
N GLY A 159 8.86 -15.45 -2.11
CA GLY A 159 10.19 -15.07 -2.56
C GLY A 159 10.45 -13.56 -2.65
N SER A 160 9.58 -12.71 -2.09
CA SER A 160 9.89 -11.29 -1.91
C SER A 160 10.78 -11.09 -0.69
N GLU A 161 11.74 -10.19 -0.78
CA GLU A 161 12.59 -9.75 0.33
C GLU A 161 11.98 -8.52 1.01
N MET A 162 11.85 -8.57 2.34
CA MET A 162 11.33 -7.45 3.14
C MET A 162 12.49 -6.55 3.59
N ILE A 163 12.50 -5.30 3.15
CA ILE A 163 13.54 -4.31 3.48
C ILE A 163 12.96 -3.22 4.36
N SER A 164 13.58 -2.99 5.53
CA SER A 164 13.15 -1.87 6.38
C SER A 164 13.52 -0.53 5.74
N MET A 165 12.69 0.50 5.92
CA MET A 165 12.94 1.85 5.38
C MET A 165 14.35 2.37 5.71
N LYS A 166 14.84 2.10 6.93
CA LYS A 166 16.17 2.55 7.36
C LYS A 166 17.33 1.89 6.58
N GLN A 167 17.10 0.71 6.01
CA GLN A 167 18.11 -0.07 5.28
C GLN A 167 17.99 0.11 3.76
N THR A 168 16.95 0.81 3.28
CA THR A 168 16.62 0.86 1.85
C THR A 168 17.78 1.32 1.00
N LEU A 169 18.36 2.50 1.27
CA LEU A 169 19.46 3.02 0.46
C LEU A 169 20.67 2.07 0.46
N ARG A 170 21.06 1.55 1.61
CA ARG A 170 22.17 0.59 1.73
C ARG A 170 21.92 -0.66 0.88
N LYS A 171 20.71 -1.22 0.95
CA LYS A 171 20.33 -2.41 0.19
C LYS A 171 20.26 -2.15 -1.31
N MET A 172 19.77 -1.00 -1.75
CA MET A 172 19.77 -0.63 -3.17
C MET A 172 21.18 -0.50 -3.72
N ILE A 173 22.12 0.06 -2.96
CA ILE A 173 23.54 0.13 -3.34
C ILE A 173 24.18 -1.28 -3.37
N GLU A 174 23.86 -2.14 -2.39
CA GLU A 174 24.33 -3.54 -2.37
C GLU A 174 23.86 -4.32 -3.61
N TYR A 175 22.69 -4.00 -4.16
CA TYR A 175 22.11 -4.67 -5.31
C TYR A 175 22.28 -3.92 -6.64
N LYS A 176 23.10 -2.84 -6.69
CA LYS A 176 23.22 -1.97 -7.87
C LYS A 176 23.62 -2.71 -9.17
N ASP A 177 24.36 -3.82 -9.04
CA ASP A 177 24.81 -4.63 -10.16
C ASP A 177 23.85 -5.79 -10.51
N GLN A 178 22.64 -5.78 -9.93
CA GLN A 178 21.60 -6.79 -10.13
C GLN A 178 20.30 -6.11 -10.51
N LEU A 179 19.54 -6.73 -11.39
CA LEU A 179 18.18 -6.28 -11.69
C LEU A 179 17.24 -6.61 -10.55
N PHE A 180 16.44 -5.64 -10.14
CA PHE A 180 15.43 -5.81 -9.11
C PHE A 180 14.16 -5.01 -9.38
N PHE A 181 13.09 -5.46 -8.78
CA PHE A 181 11.81 -4.76 -8.71
C PHE A 181 11.54 -4.41 -7.23
N ALA A 182 11.51 -3.13 -6.90
CA ALA A 182 11.26 -2.65 -5.54
C ALA A 182 9.94 -1.89 -5.44
N VAL A 183 9.16 -2.15 -4.37
CA VAL A 183 7.84 -1.54 -4.13
C VAL A 183 7.84 -0.71 -2.85
N PHE A 184 7.31 0.51 -2.95
CA PHE A 184 7.25 1.52 -1.89
C PHE A 184 5.82 2.00 -1.68
N ALA A 185 5.23 1.72 -0.52
CA ALA A 185 3.96 2.34 -0.12
C ALA A 185 4.23 3.76 0.39
N SER A 186 3.92 4.78 -0.42
CA SER A 186 4.34 6.17 -0.19
C SER A 186 3.20 7.11 0.26
N ASP A 187 2.03 6.57 0.60
CA ASP A 187 0.82 7.34 0.90
C ASP A 187 0.62 7.68 2.39
N GLN A 188 1.48 7.21 3.28
CA GLN A 188 1.40 7.52 4.71
C GLN A 188 2.24 8.75 5.07
N ALA A 189 1.93 9.33 6.25
CA ALA A 189 2.68 10.48 6.73
C ALA A 189 4.14 10.10 7.08
N PRO A 190 5.13 10.86 6.60
CA PRO A 190 6.51 10.69 7.05
C PRO A 190 6.64 10.95 8.56
N VAL A 191 7.82 10.74 9.13
CA VAL A 191 8.16 11.28 10.45
C VAL A 191 8.51 12.77 10.31
N ARG A 192 8.45 13.53 11.42
CA ARG A 192 8.63 14.99 11.38
C ARG A 192 9.99 15.39 10.74
N GLU A 193 11.02 14.64 11.07
CA GLU A 193 12.40 14.88 10.60
C GLU A 193 12.57 14.66 9.09
N ASP A 194 11.70 13.83 8.49
CA ASP A 194 11.69 13.53 7.06
C ASP A 194 10.65 14.38 6.28
N SER A 195 9.90 15.25 6.96
CA SER A 195 8.81 16.06 6.38
C SER A 195 9.33 17.35 5.76
N ARG A 196 10.23 17.24 4.77
CA ARG A 196 10.93 18.38 4.15
C ARG A 196 10.24 18.94 2.93
N TYR A 197 9.23 18.27 2.42
CA TYR A 197 8.50 18.67 1.24
C TYR A 197 7.00 18.50 1.44
N PHE A 198 6.24 19.52 1.05
CA PHE A 198 4.79 19.52 1.09
C PHE A 198 4.23 19.78 -0.30
N THR A 199 3.20 19.01 -0.65
CA THR A 199 2.38 19.24 -1.83
C THR A 199 0.91 19.33 -1.45
N THR A 200 0.06 19.72 -2.38
CA THR A 200 -1.39 19.62 -2.20
C THR A 200 -1.86 18.22 -2.57
N PHE A 201 -2.51 17.54 -1.65
CA PHE A 201 -3.11 16.23 -1.87
C PHE A 201 -4.48 16.17 -1.23
N LEU A 202 -5.51 15.86 -2.03
CA LEU A 202 -6.91 15.86 -1.60
C LEU A 202 -7.31 17.15 -0.88
N ASN A 203 -7.03 18.29 -1.51
CA ASN A 203 -7.31 19.65 -1.03
C ASN A 203 -6.57 20.05 0.27
N GLN A 204 -5.53 19.35 0.68
CA GLN A 204 -4.83 19.60 1.93
C GLN A 204 -3.31 19.67 1.74
N PRO A 205 -2.59 20.62 2.39
CA PRO A 205 -1.14 20.60 2.45
C PRO A 205 -0.65 19.29 3.07
N THR A 206 0.21 18.58 2.37
CA THR A 206 0.54 17.19 2.71
C THR A 206 2.05 16.96 2.64
N ALA A 207 2.65 16.59 3.77
CA ALA A 207 4.03 16.12 3.80
C ALA A 207 4.16 14.78 3.07
N VAL A 208 5.16 14.62 2.20
CA VAL A 208 5.40 13.41 1.41
C VAL A 208 6.83 12.90 1.55
N PHE A 209 6.99 11.57 1.39
CA PHE A 209 8.30 10.96 1.35
C PHE A 209 8.98 11.19 0.00
N LEU A 210 10.24 11.62 0.04
CA LEU A 210 11.09 11.78 -1.14
C LEU A 210 11.97 10.54 -1.42
N GLY A 211 11.63 9.39 -0.84
CA GLY A 211 12.49 8.20 -0.88
C GLY A 211 12.76 7.71 -2.29
N VAL A 212 11.71 7.52 -3.09
CA VAL A 212 11.83 7.02 -4.47
C VAL A 212 12.61 8.01 -5.32
N GLU A 213 12.29 9.31 -5.22
CA GLU A 213 12.99 10.37 -5.97
C GLU A 213 14.50 10.40 -5.67
N LYS A 214 14.89 10.21 -4.41
CA LYS A 214 16.31 10.13 -4.02
C LYS A 214 16.98 8.88 -4.58
N LEU A 215 16.27 7.75 -4.61
CA LEU A 215 16.81 6.47 -5.10
C LEU A 215 17.09 6.49 -6.60
N THR A 216 16.32 7.22 -7.40
CA THR A 216 16.54 7.36 -8.84
C THR A 216 17.87 8.06 -9.20
N LYS A 217 18.51 8.72 -8.23
CA LYS A 217 19.83 9.35 -8.41
C LYS A 217 21.01 8.37 -8.20
N VAL A 218 20.71 7.16 -7.65
CA VAL A 218 21.75 6.16 -7.30
C VAL A 218 21.49 4.79 -7.93
N VAL A 219 20.31 4.59 -8.53
CA VAL A 219 19.89 3.34 -9.17
C VAL A 219 19.47 3.65 -10.61
N ASP A 220 20.06 2.98 -11.57
CA ASP A 220 19.59 3.03 -12.96
C ASP A 220 18.25 2.30 -13.05
N SER A 221 17.17 3.06 -13.14
CA SER A 221 15.83 2.53 -12.94
C SER A 221 14.78 3.29 -13.75
N VAL A 222 13.65 2.65 -13.94
CA VAL A 222 12.37 3.30 -14.30
C VAL A 222 11.55 3.52 -13.05
N VAL A 223 10.63 4.48 -13.08
CA VAL A 223 9.64 4.67 -12.02
C VAL A 223 8.25 4.33 -12.56
N VAL A 224 7.55 3.48 -11.82
CA VAL A 224 6.19 3.07 -12.16
C VAL A 224 5.26 3.25 -10.96
N PHE A 225 3.96 3.33 -11.20
CA PHE A 225 2.95 3.18 -10.15
C PHE A 225 2.38 1.76 -10.19
N TYR A 226 2.45 1.03 -9.09
CA TYR A 226 1.85 -0.30 -8.94
C TYR A 226 0.42 -0.13 -8.43
N GLN A 227 -0.50 0.05 -9.39
CA GLN A 227 -1.90 0.34 -9.14
C GLN A 227 -2.68 -0.91 -8.79
N ILE A 228 -3.40 -0.88 -7.67
CA ILE A 228 -4.29 -1.97 -7.25
C ILE A 228 -5.72 -1.55 -7.55
N ASN A 229 -6.45 -2.38 -8.31
CA ASN A 229 -7.85 -2.16 -8.63
C ASN A 229 -8.72 -3.19 -7.93
N VAL A 230 -9.85 -2.75 -7.38
CA VAL A 230 -10.86 -3.63 -6.78
C VAL A 230 -11.86 -4.00 -7.86
N LEU A 231 -11.93 -5.28 -8.24
CA LEU A 231 -12.84 -5.78 -9.28
C LEU A 231 -14.19 -6.16 -8.66
N LYS A 232 -14.15 -6.90 -7.58
CA LYS A 232 -15.28 -7.29 -6.73
C LYS A 232 -14.77 -7.76 -5.37
N ARG A 233 -15.65 -8.01 -4.41
CA ARG A 233 -15.30 -8.51 -3.07
C ARG A 233 -14.35 -9.71 -3.18
N GLY A 234 -13.12 -9.58 -2.68
CA GLY A 234 -12.08 -10.61 -2.67
C GLY A 234 -11.37 -10.85 -4.01
N TYR A 235 -11.57 -10.00 -5.02
CA TYR A 235 -10.89 -10.10 -6.31
C TYR A 235 -10.37 -8.74 -6.76
N TYR A 236 -9.12 -8.74 -7.20
CA TYR A 236 -8.34 -7.55 -7.49
C TYR A 236 -7.52 -7.72 -8.76
N SER A 237 -7.05 -6.62 -9.31
CA SER A 237 -5.97 -6.63 -10.29
C SER A 237 -4.89 -5.63 -9.89
N ALA A 238 -3.66 -5.92 -10.28
CA ALA A 238 -2.56 -4.99 -10.23
C ALA A 238 -2.18 -4.59 -11.65
N THR A 239 -2.00 -3.28 -11.87
CA THR A 239 -1.57 -2.72 -13.16
C THR A 239 -0.29 -1.94 -12.94
N ILE A 240 0.69 -2.11 -13.80
CA ILE A 240 1.94 -1.36 -13.77
C ILE A 240 1.77 -0.14 -14.67
N ILE A 241 1.70 1.04 -14.09
CA ILE A 241 1.53 2.30 -14.82
C ILE A 241 2.90 2.97 -14.96
N PRO A 242 3.46 3.11 -16.16
CA PRO A 242 4.69 3.87 -16.37
C PRO A 242 4.53 5.32 -15.91
N LEU A 243 5.49 5.82 -15.13
CA LEU A 243 5.56 7.24 -14.76
C LEU A 243 6.76 7.90 -15.43
N PHE A 244 7.95 7.33 -15.26
CA PHE A 244 9.19 7.88 -15.82
C PHE A 244 10.13 6.76 -16.29
N ASP A 245 10.50 6.81 -17.54
CA ASP A 245 11.49 5.90 -18.15
C ASP A 245 12.94 6.33 -17.86
N GLU A 246 13.17 7.63 -17.74
CA GLU A 246 14.48 8.24 -17.43
C GLU A 246 14.36 9.18 -16.20
N PRO A 247 14.11 8.64 -15.01
CA PRO A 247 13.81 9.44 -13.82
C PRO A 247 15.01 10.28 -13.33
N ALA A 248 16.24 9.93 -13.74
CA ALA A 248 17.42 10.73 -13.42
C ALA A 248 17.40 12.14 -14.05
N GLN A 249 16.64 12.33 -15.14
CA GLN A 249 16.52 13.58 -15.91
C GLN A 249 15.36 14.47 -15.44
N THR A 250 14.56 14.01 -14.46
CA THR A 250 13.43 14.77 -13.96
C THR A 250 13.85 15.98 -13.13
N ARG A 251 12.99 17.00 -13.11
CA ARG A 251 13.12 18.14 -12.21
C ARG A 251 12.93 17.72 -10.76
N PRO A 252 13.44 18.49 -9.79
CA PRO A 252 13.19 18.23 -8.37
C PRO A 252 11.69 18.10 -8.09
N TYR A 253 11.32 17.06 -7.34
CA TYR A 253 9.97 16.71 -6.88
C TYR A 253 8.99 16.23 -7.98
N GLU A 254 9.40 16.20 -9.25
CA GLU A 254 8.51 15.83 -10.36
C GLU A 254 8.00 14.39 -10.25
N ILE A 255 8.85 13.46 -9.82
CA ILE A 255 8.46 12.06 -9.57
C ILE A 255 7.46 11.99 -8.42
N THR A 256 7.73 12.73 -7.36
CA THR A 256 6.87 12.78 -6.16
C THR A 256 5.50 13.36 -6.50
N GLU A 257 5.45 14.46 -7.24
CA GLU A 257 4.19 15.08 -7.69
C GLU A 257 3.39 14.14 -8.59
N ALA A 258 4.05 13.46 -9.53
CA ALA A 258 3.38 12.56 -10.48
C ALA A 258 2.67 11.41 -9.74
N HIS A 259 3.35 10.73 -8.82
CA HIS A 259 2.72 9.61 -8.11
C HIS A 259 1.66 10.06 -7.10
N VAL A 260 1.81 11.23 -6.48
CA VAL A 260 0.80 11.82 -5.58
C VAL A 260 -0.47 12.15 -6.38
N LYS A 261 -0.32 12.81 -7.54
CA LYS A 261 -1.45 13.13 -8.43
C LYS A 261 -2.14 11.88 -8.96
N HIS A 262 -1.37 10.84 -9.32
CA HIS A 262 -1.94 9.57 -9.77
C HIS A 262 -2.78 8.91 -8.67
N LEU A 263 -2.24 8.85 -7.44
CA LEU A 263 -2.99 8.31 -6.29
C LEU A 263 -4.25 9.15 -6.01
N GLU A 264 -4.17 10.47 -6.08
CA GLU A 264 -5.33 11.33 -5.87
C GLU A 264 -6.44 11.03 -6.87
N SER A 265 -6.10 10.84 -8.16
CA SER A 265 -7.10 10.49 -9.18
C SER A 265 -7.80 9.17 -8.89
N MET A 266 -7.05 8.13 -8.45
CA MET A 266 -7.63 6.85 -8.03
C MET A 266 -8.60 6.99 -6.85
N ILE A 267 -8.21 7.79 -5.84
CA ILE A 267 -9.03 8.01 -4.64
C ILE A 267 -10.29 8.80 -4.99
N ARG A 268 -10.21 9.78 -5.89
CA ARG A 268 -11.38 10.55 -6.34
C ARG A 268 -12.37 9.69 -7.12
N GLU A 269 -11.88 8.72 -7.89
CA GLU A 269 -12.73 7.78 -8.65
C GLU A 269 -13.48 6.80 -7.73
N LYS A 270 -12.76 6.14 -6.81
CA LYS A 270 -13.33 5.14 -5.87
C LYS A 270 -12.77 5.35 -4.46
N PRO A 271 -13.30 6.33 -3.73
CA PRO A 271 -12.73 6.77 -2.47
C PRO A 271 -12.81 5.72 -1.35
N GLU A 272 -13.77 4.80 -1.39
CA GLU A 272 -13.98 3.80 -0.35
C GLU A 272 -12.81 2.84 -0.13
N TYR A 273 -11.86 2.74 -1.09
CA TYR A 273 -10.78 1.75 -1.04
C TYR A 273 -9.45 2.26 -0.52
N TRP A 274 -9.34 3.54 -0.14
CA TRP A 274 -8.13 4.08 0.48
C TRP A 274 -8.19 4.04 2.01
N LEU A 275 -7.03 4.02 2.68
CA LEU A 275 -6.91 3.85 4.14
C LEU A 275 -7.27 5.13 4.92
N TRP A 276 -8.53 5.54 4.91
CA TRP A 276 -9.05 6.75 5.58
C TRP A 276 -8.84 6.78 7.09
N SER A 277 -8.66 5.64 7.76
CA SER A 277 -8.41 5.60 9.21
C SER A 277 -6.99 6.02 9.59
N HIS A 278 -6.07 6.18 8.63
CA HIS A 278 -4.75 6.74 8.88
C HIS A 278 -4.84 8.25 9.12
N ARG A 279 -4.10 8.77 10.13
CA ARG A 279 -3.96 10.22 10.37
C ARG A 279 -2.94 10.79 9.39
N ARG A 280 -3.33 10.93 8.11
CA ARG A 280 -2.44 11.34 7.02
C ARG A 280 -1.90 12.75 7.21
N TRP A 281 -2.75 13.66 7.65
CA TRP A 281 -2.47 15.09 7.81
C TRP A 281 -2.14 15.49 9.26
N LYS A 282 -1.39 14.63 9.97
CA LYS A 282 -0.95 14.89 11.34
C LYS A 282 0.25 15.85 11.44
N ILE A 283 0.94 16.07 10.32
CA ILE A 283 2.07 17.00 10.22
C ILE A 283 1.65 18.09 9.26
N LYS A 284 1.73 19.32 9.72
CA LYS A 284 1.38 20.51 8.96
C LYS A 284 2.65 21.30 8.61
N PRO A 285 2.62 22.18 7.59
CA PRO A 285 3.78 23.01 7.24
C PRO A 285 4.34 23.78 8.43
N GLU A 286 3.47 24.33 9.30
CA GLU A 286 3.84 25.08 10.50
C GLU A 286 4.52 24.23 11.60
N ASP A 287 4.46 22.90 11.51
CA ASP A 287 5.10 21.98 12.46
C ASP A 287 6.57 21.72 12.12
N VAL A 288 7.04 22.16 10.94
CA VAL A 288 8.37 21.86 10.41
C VAL A 288 9.10 23.18 10.17
N HIS A 289 10.06 23.47 11.00
CA HIS A 289 10.98 24.63 10.91
C HIS A 289 12.39 24.16 10.58
#